data_8f24274253ed8b747c8620b325bfbfd6
#
_entry.id   8f24274253ed8b747c8620b325bfbfd6
#
_cell.length_a   1.000
_cell.length_b   1.000
_cell.length_c   1.000
_cell.angle_alpha   90.00
_cell.angle_beta   90.00
_cell.angle_gamma   90.00
#
_symmetry.space_group_name_H-M   'P 1'
#
loop_
_entity.id
_entity.type
_entity.pdbx_description
1 polymer ?
#
loop_
_entity_poly.entity_id
_entity_poly.type
_entity_poly.pdbx_seq_one_letter_code
_entity_poly.pdbx_strand_id
1 'polypeptide(L)'
;MEKHISSQFDAELTGVSSRVLELGGLVESQTRHAVYALAQFSSEVAEQVFATEKKVNALEVEIDAELASIIARRQPTARDLRLLMAISKITGNLERAGDEAERIARMVKLILDQGSPRNLPSSELRVAADLATGLLRKALDAFARLDVNTALVILKEDDLIDAEFNGFVRKLVTYMMEDPRTISASLDLLFVAKAIERIGDHAKNIAEFVIYVVKGADVRHTALTEIEKAVQ
;
A
#
# COMPACT_ATOMS: atom_id res chain seq x y z
N MET A 1 1.12 -0.23 25.17
CA MET A 1 0.68 1.17 25.42
C MET A 1 0.76 1.45 26.91
N GLU A 2 1.36 2.56 27.31
CA GLU A 2 1.25 3.03 28.70
C GLU A 2 -0.18 3.48 28.97
N LYS A 3 -0.73 3.10 30.12
CA LYS A 3 -2.10 3.46 30.48
C LYS A 3 -2.18 4.94 30.87
N HIS A 4 -3.09 5.67 30.24
CA HIS A 4 -3.42 7.03 30.62
C HIS A 4 -4.30 7.06 31.88
N ILE A 5 -4.30 8.21 32.54
CA ILE A 5 -5.23 8.47 33.67
C ILE A 5 -6.69 8.44 33.17
N SER A 6 -6.91 8.75 31.87
CA SER A 6 -8.22 8.69 31.22
C SER A 6 -8.37 7.42 30.37
N SER A 7 -9.08 6.44 30.89
CA SER A 7 -9.45 5.22 30.13
C SER A 7 -10.24 5.49 28.84
N GLN A 8 -10.95 6.61 28.78
CA GLN A 8 -11.66 7.06 27.60
C GLN A 8 -10.71 7.49 26.47
N PHE A 9 -9.59 8.14 26.79
CA PHE A 9 -8.60 8.51 25.78
C PHE A 9 -7.89 7.28 25.23
N ASP A 10 -7.55 6.29 26.06
CA ASP A 10 -7.01 5.00 25.60
C ASP A 10 -7.98 4.29 24.64
N ALA A 11 -9.29 4.32 24.95
CA ALA A 11 -10.31 3.76 24.09
C ALA A 11 -10.40 4.47 22.73
N GLU A 12 -10.30 5.81 22.70
CA GLU A 12 -10.30 6.60 21.47
C GLU A 12 -9.05 6.27 20.60
N LEU A 13 -7.85 6.18 21.20
CA LEU A 13 -6.61 5.81 20.47
C LEU A 13 -6.69 4.38 19.91
N THR A 14 -7.24 3.46 20.69
CA THR A 14 -7.44 2.08 20.24
C THR A 14 -8.50 2.01 19.13
N GLY A 15 -9.57 2.78 19.26
CA GLY A 15 -10.66 2.85 18.27
C GLY A 15 -10.15 3.32 16.92
N VAL A 16 -9.46 4.47 16.87
CA VAL A 16 -8.94 5.00 15.61
C VAL A 16 -7.88 4.09 14.99
N SER A 17 -7.02 3.46 15.80
CA SER A 17 -6.04 2.47 15.30
C SER A 17 -6.73 1.25 14.68
N SER A 18 -7.83 0.78 15.28
CA SER A 18 -8.62 -0.34 14.75
C SER A 18 -9.28 0.01 13.40
N ARG A 19 -9.74 1.24 13.24
CA ARG A 19 -10.31 1.71 11.95
C ARG A 19 -9.27 1.78 10.85
N VAL A 20 -8.03 2.16 11.17
CA VAL A 20 -6.91 2.10 10.20
C VAL A 20 -6.63 0.66 9.77
N LEU A 21 -6.69 -0.30 10.70
CA LEU A 21 -6.53 -1.72 10.35
C LEU A 21 -7.70 -2.25 9.51
N GLU A 22 -8.93 -1.76 9.75
CA GLU A 22 -10.09 -2.04 8.91
C GLU A 22 -9.87 -1.51 7.48
N LEU A 23 -9.44 -0.25 7.34
CA LEU A 23 -9.06 0.34 6.06
C LEU A 23 -7.98 -0.49 5.37
N GLY A 24 -6.92 -0.86 6.10
CA GLY A 24 -5.85 -1.72 5.59
C GLY A 24 -6.36 -3.06 5.07
N GLY A 25 -7.31 -3.70 5.77
CA GLY A 25 -7.95 -4.95 5.35
C GLY A 25 -8.75 -4.79 4.04
N LEU A 26 -9.43 -3.64 3.86
CA LEU A 26 -10.12 -3.32 2.61
C LEU A 26 -9.12 -3.16 1.46
N VAL A 27 -8.04 -2.41 1.66
CA VAL A 27 -7.01 -2.16 0.63
C VAL A 27 -6.24 -3.44 0.29
N GLU A 28 -5.90 -4.29 1.27
CA GLU A 28 -5.31 -5.61 1.02
C GLU A 28 -6.22 -6.49 0.15
N SER A 29 -7.51 -6.54 0.49
CA SER A 29 -8.50 -7.28 -0.29
C SER A 29 -8.66 -6.74 -1.71
N GLN A 30 -8.71 -5.41 -1.85
CA GLN A 30 -8.79 -4.69 -3.12
C GLN A 30 -7.58 -4.99 -4.01
N THR A 31 -6.37 -4.92 -3.45
CA THR A 31 -5.12 -5.26 -4.16
C THR A 31 -5.15 -6.69 -4.67
N ARG A 32 -5.57 -7.65 -3.84
CA ARG A 32 -5.70 -9.06 -4.26
C ARG A 32 -6.72 -9.24 -5.40
N HIS A 33 -7.86 -8.55 -5.34
CA HIS A 33 -8.84 -8.57 -6.43
C HIS A 33 -8.28 -7.96 -7.70
N ALA A 34 -7.53 -6.85 -7.63
CA ALA A 34 -6.90 -6.22 -8.78
C ALA A 34 -5.87 -7.15 -9.44
N VAL A 35 -5.01 -7.81 -8.65
CA VAL A 35 -4.05 -8.82 -9.13
C VAL A 35 -4.77 -10.02 -9.75
N TYR A 36 -5.85 -10.48 -9.15
CA TYR A 36 -6.64 -11.57 -9.69
C TYR A 36 -7.33 -11.16 -11.01
N ALA A 37 -7.90 -9.95 -11.08
CA ALA A 37 -8.49 -9.40 -12.29
C ALA A 37 -7.46 -9.34 -13.44
N LEU A 38 -6.21 -8.96 -13.14
CA LEU A 38 -5.10 -8.99 -14.11
C LEU A 38 -4.77 -10.41 -14.56
N ALA A 39 -4.66 -11.34 -13.62
CA ALA A 39 -4.28 -12.74 -13.94
C ALA A 39 -5.32 -13.46 -14.80
N GLN A 40 -6.60 -13.15 -14.62
CA GLN A 40 -7.72 -13.77 -15.32
C GLN A 40 -8.30 -12.89 -16.45
N PHE A 41 -7.85 -11.65 -16.60
CA PHE A 41 -8.47 -10.64 -17.46
C PHE A 41 -9.99 -10.57 -17.22
N SER A 42 -10.38 -10.46 -15.93
CA SER A 42 -11.78 -10.46 -15.51
C SER A 42 -12.32 -9.05 -15.30
N SER A 43 -13.23 -8.62 -16.20
CA SER A 43 -13.93 -7.34 -16.04
C SER A 43 -14.84 -7.32 -14.79
N GLU A 44 -15.45 -8.46 -14.44
CA GLU A 44 -16.32 -8.57 -13.27
C GLU A 44 -15.54 -8.30 -11.97
N VAL A 45 -14.36 -8.92 -11.83
CA VAL A 45 -13.51 -8.69 -10.64
C VAL A 45 -12.95 -7.28 -10.62
N ALA A 46 -12.65 -6.68 -11.78
CA ALA A 46 -12.26 -5.27 -11.87
C ALA A 46 -13.36 -4.33 -11.35
N GLU A 47 -14.65 -4.61 -11.63
CA GLU A 47 -15.76 -3.83 -11.06
C GLU A 47 -15.85 -3.94 -9.51
N GLN A 48 -15.50 -5.10 -8.93
CA GLN A 48 -15.44 -5.24 -7.48
C GLN A 48 -14.36 -4.36 -6.85
N VAL A 49 -13.24 -4.15 -7.55
CA VAL A 49 -12.17 -3.24 -7.12
C VAL A 49 -12.71 -1.80 -7.05
N PHE A 50 -13.42 -1.32 -8.09
CA PHE A 50 -14.03 0.02 -8.10
C PHE A 50 -15.09 0.20 -7.01
N ALA A 51 -15.86 -0.85 -6.71
CA ALA A 51 -16.83 -0.81 -5.62
C ALA A 51 -16.17 -0.72 -4.24
N THR A 52 -14.99 -1.34 -4.08
CA THR A 52 -14.22 -1.30 -2.83
C THR A 52 -13.57 0.06 -2.64
N GLU A 53 -13.06 0.68 -3.70
CA GLU A 53 -12.43 2.00 -3.70
C GLU A 53 -13.33 3.07 -3.06
N LYS A 54 -14.62 3.08 -3.38
CA LYS A 54 -15.57 4.00 -2.78
C LYS A 54 -15.67 3.86 -1.25
N LYS A 55 -15.47 2.64 -0.72
CA LYS A 55 -15.49 2.39 0.73
C LYS A 55 -14.18 2.83 1.37
N VAL A 56 -13.05 2.61 0.69
CA VAL A 56 -11.72 3.07 1.11
C VAL A 56 -11.74 4.58 1.30
N ASN A 57 -12.17 5.33 0.28
CA ASN A 57 -12.23 6.79 0.30
C ASN A 57 -13.19 7.32 1.38
N ALA A 58 -14.34 6.69 1.57
CA ALA A 58 -15.27 7.07 2.64
C ALA A 58 -14.66 6.87 4.03
N LEU A 59 -14.00 5.73 4.26
CA LEU A 59 -13.38 5.41 5.54
C LEU A 59 -12.17 6.30 5.84
N GLU A 60 -11.37 6.67 4.84
CA GLU A 60 -10.29 7.65 4.98
C GLU A 60 -10.81 8.98 5.55
N VAL A 61 -11.84 9.55 4.92
CA VAL A 61 -12.45 10.83 5.35
C VAL A 61 -12.97 10.74 6.79
N GLU A 62 -13.60 9.62 7.15
CA GLU A 62 -14.10 9.40 8.51
C GLU A 62 -12.96 9.30 9.53
N ILE A 63 -11.86 8.61 9.21
CA ILE A 63 -10.68 8.51 10.09
C ILE A 63 -10.06 9.89 10.30
N ASP A 64 -9.88 10.69 9.25
CA ASP A 64 -9.32 12.04 9.34
C ASP A 64 -10.19 12.97 10.20
N ALA A 65 -11.51 12.89 10.07
CA ALA A 65 -12.43 13.66 10.92
C ALA A 65 -12.34 13.23 12.39
N GLU A 66 -12.21 11.92 12.66
CA GLU A 66 -12.03 11.41 14.02
C GLU A 66 -10.70 11.87 14.63
N LEU A 67 -9.59 11.79 13.87
CA LEU A 67 -8.27 12.28 14.29
C LEU A 67 -8.30 13.76 14.68
N ALA A 68 -8.89 14.59 13.81
CA ALA A 68 -9.02 16.02 14.09
C ALA A 68 -9.81 16.27 15.38
N SER A 69 -10.90 15.53 15.60
CA SER A 69 -11.73 15.61 16.81
C SER A 69 -10.96 15.17 18.08
N ILE A 70 -10.18 14.08 18.01
CA ILE A 70 -9.37 13.59 19.14
C ILE A 70 -8.30 14.65 19.50
N ILE A 71 -7.55 15.16 18.50
CA ILE A 71 -6.50 16.15 18.73
C ILE A 71 -7.08 17.41 19.37
N ALA A 72 -8.21 17.93 18.87
CA ALA A 72 -8.84 19.14 19.39
C ALA A 72 -9.33 18.98 20.82
N ARG A 73 -9.91 17.82 21.18
CA ARG A 73 -10.50 17.59 22.50
C ARG A 73 -9.48 17.17 23.56
N ARG A 74 -8.47 16.38 23.18
CA ARG A 74 -7.54 15.74 24.13
C ARG A 74 -6.21 16.44 24.27
N GLN A 75 -5.82 17.29 23.30
CA GLN A 75 -4.54 17.99 23.27
C GLN A 75 -3.37 17.03 23.57
N PRO A 76 -3.22 15.93 22.78
CA PRO A 76 -2.24 14.88 23.04
C PRO A 76 -0.82 15.42 22.98
N THR A 77 0.08 14.79 23.74
CA THR A 77 1.49 15.19 23.82
C THR A 77 2.41 14.04 23.47
N ALA A 78 3.66 14.37 23.13
CA ALA A 78 4.74 13.41 22.92
C ALA A 78 4.34 12.19 22.06
N ARG A 79 4.32 11.00 22.65
CA ARG A 79 4.08 9.73 21.94
C ARG A 79 2.69 9.63 21.33
N ASP A 80 1.66 10.13 22.04
CA ASP A 80 0.28 10.02 21.55
C ASP A 80 0.06 10.92 20.35
N LEU A 81 0.64 12.13 20.38
CA LEU A 81 0.60 13.00 19.22
C LEU A 81 1.33 12.38 18.03
N ARG A 82 2.51 11.75 18.26
CA ARG A 82 3.21 11.03 17.17
C ARG A 82 2.37 9.90 16.60
N LEU A 83 1.68 9.12 17.45
CA LEU A 83 0.79 8.05 17.00
C LEU A 83 -0.34 8.60 16.13
N LEU A 84 -1.03 9.65 16.56
CA LEU A 84 -2.13 10.24 15.78
C LEU A 84 -1.63 10.84 14.45
N MET A 85 -0.47 11.50 14.45
CA MET A 85 0.15 12.00 13.23
C MET A 85 0.57 10.86 12.28
N ALA A 86 1.12 9.77 12.82
CA ALA A 86 1.46 8.60 12.03
C ALA A 86 0.20 7.92 11.45
N ILE A 87 -0.87 7.80 12.24
CA ILE A 87 -2.16 7.27 11.78
C ILE A 87 -2.66 8.06 10.57
N SER A 88 -2.70 9.40 10.60
CA SER A 88 -3.10 10.21 9.45
C SER A 88 -2.23 9.92 8.20
N LYS A 89 -0.90 9.77 8.38
CA LYS A 89 0.01 9.46 7.28
C LYS A 89 -0.18 8.03 6.75
N ILE A 90 -0.41 7.07 7.63
CA ILE A 90 -0.68 5.67 7.27
C ILE A 90 -2.00 5.57 6.52
N THR A 91 -3.05 6.27 6.97
CA THR A 91 -4.35 6.35 6.31
C THR A 91 -4.21 6.83 4.86
N GLY A 92 -3.51 7.94 4.62
CA GLY A 92 -3.27 8.43 3.26
C GLY A 92 -2.35 7.53 2.42
N ASN A 93 -1.43 6.73 3.02
CA ASN A 93 -0.68 5.73 2.26
C ASN A 93 -1.55 4.51 1.89
N LEU A 94 -2.48 4.12 2.74
CA LEU A 94 -3.43 3.05 2.45
C LEU A 94 -4.39 3.45 1.32
N GLU A 95 -4.94 4.66 1.36
CA GLU A 95 -5.78 5.19 0.28
C GLU A 95 -5.02 5.18 -1.05
N ARG A 96 -3.80 5.71 -1.10
CA ARG A 96 -2.98 5.69 -2.32
C ARG A 96 -2.67 4.27 -2.81
N ALA A 97 -2.47 3.30 -1.92
CA ALA A 97 -2.32 1.91 -2.31
C ALA A 97 -3.63 1.34 -2.92
N GLY A 98 -4.79 1.77 -2.41
CA GLY A 98 -6.11 1.51 -2.99
C GLY A 98 -6.26 2.11 -4.39
N ASP A 99 -5.89 3.38 -4.56
CA ASP A 99 -5.84 4.07 -5.86
C ASP A 99 -5.00 3.30 -6.90
N GLU A 100 -3.83 2.76 -6.49
CA GLU A 100 -3.00 1.97 -7.39
C GLU A 100 -3.65 0.61 -7.72
N ALA A 101 -4.35 -0.02 -6.78
CA ALA A 101 -5.15 -1.22 -7.05
C ALA A 101 -6.31 -0.92 -8.03
N GLU A 102 -6.99 0.21 -7.86
CA GLU A 102 -8.00 0.68 -8.82
C GLU A 102 -7.39 0.93 -10.20
N ARG A 103 -6.18 1.51 -10.27
CA ARG A 103 -5.45 1.71 -11.53
C ARG A 103 -5.18 0.40 -12.24
N ILE A 104 -4.75 -0.66 -11.54
CA ILE A 104 -4.58 -2.00 -12.12
C ILE A 104 -5.89 -2.47 -12.76
N ALA A 105 -7.00 -2.40 -12.03
CA ALA A 105 -8.32 -2.81 -12.53
C ALA A 105 -8.75 -2.01 -13.77
N ARG A 106 -8.47 -0.71 -13.81
CA ARG A 106 -8.74 0.17 -14.96
C ARG A 106 -7.92 -0.24 -16.19
N MET A 107 -6.63 -0.52 -16.02
CA MET A 107 -5.78 -0.99 -17.12
C MET A 107 -6.25 -2.36 -17.64
N VAL A 108 -6.66 -3.27 -16.77
CA VAL A 108 -7.24 -4.57 -17.18
C VAL A 108 -8.45 -4.37 -18.09
N LYS A 109 -9.36 -3.45 -17.76
CA LYS A 109 -10.52 -3.13 -18.62
C LYS A 109 -10.09 -2.55 -19.96
N LEU A 110 -9.14 -1.61 -19.99
CA LEU A 110 -8.61 -1.05 -21.23
C LEU A 110 -7.99 -2.12 -22.14
N ILE A 111 -7.22 -3.06 -21.59
CA ILE A 111 -6.63 -4.18 -22.33
C ILE A 111 -7.73 -5.07 -22.91
N LEU A 112 -8.79 -5.37 -22.17
CA LEU A 112 -9.92 -6.17 -22.63
C LEU A 112 -10.67 -5.49 -23.78
N ASP A 113 -10.90 -4.17 -23.69
CA ASP A 113 -11.58 -3.37 -24.71
C ASP A 113 -10.79 -3.32 -26.03
N GLN A 114 -9.47 -3.42 -26.00
CA GLN A 114 -8.59 -3.52 -27.16
C GLN A 114 -8.60 -4.92 -27.83
N GLY A 115 -9.23 -5.91 -27.24
CA GLY A 115 -9.53 -7.21 -27.84
C GLY A 115 -8.38 -8.22 -27.93
N SER A 116 -7.24 -8.01 -27.27
CA SER A 116 -6.07 -8.90 -27.39
C SER A 116 -5.28 -9.18 -26.10
N PRO A 117 -5.89 -9.75 -25.04
CA PRO A 117 -5.11 -10.10 -23.85
C PRO A 117 -4.20 -11.33 -24.02
N ARG A 118 -4.43 -12.17 -25.08
CA ARG A 118 -3.84 -13.51 -25.18
C ARG A 118 -2.32 -13.56 -25.40
N ASN A 119 -1.70 -12.47 -25.83
CA ASN A 119 -0.27 -12.40 -26.16
C ASN A 119 0.53 -11.50 -25.24
N LEU A 120 -0.03 -11.05 -24.12
CA LEU A 120 0.65 -10.15 -23.20
C LEU A 120 1.38 -10.94 -22.09
N PRO A 121 2.59 -10.51 -21.68
CA PRO A 121 3.37 -11.18 -20.64
C PRO A 121 2.88 -10.84 -19.21
N SER A 122 1.57 -10.78 -18.99
CA SER A 122 0.97 -10.41 -17.69
C SER A 122 1.32 -11.37 -16.56
N SER A 123 1.54 -12.66 -16.89
CA SER A 123 1.95 -13.67 -15.90
C SER A 123 3.30 -13.37 -15.23
N GLU A 124 4.15 -12.58 -15.85
CA GLU A 124 5.45 -12.21 -15.31
C GLU A 124 5.34 -11.18 -14.17
N LEU A 125 4.22 -10.45 -14.09
CA LEU A 125 3.94 -9.52 -12.99
C LEU A 125 3.53 -10.22 -11.70
N ARG A 126 3.28 -11.53 -11.73
CA ARG A 126 2.77 -12.26 -10.55
C ARG A 126 3.71 -12.18 -9.36
N VAL A 127 5.01 -12.37 -9.58
CA VAL A 127 6.00 -12.35 -8.49
C VAL A 127 6.03 -10.96 -7.83
N ALA A 128 6.10 -9.88 -8.62
CA ALA A 128 6.06 -8.52 -8.11
C ALA A 128 4.76 -8.22 -7.34
N ALA A 129 3.61 -8.69 -7.86
CA ALA A 129 2.31 -8.50 -7.22
C ALA A 129 2.19 -9.26 -5.89
N ASP A 130 2.72 -10.49 -5.82
CA ASP A 130 2.75 -11.29 -4.59
C ASP A 130 3.66 -10.63 -3.55
N LEU A 131 4.81 -10.09 -3.95
CA LEU A 131 5.72 -9.34 -3.08
C LEU A 131 5.05 -8.08 -2.55
N ALA A 132 4.47 -7.23 -3.40
CA ALA A 132 3.83 -5.98 -3.00
C ALA A 132 2.66 -6.23 -2.03
N THR A 133 1.80 -7.21 -2.33
CA THR A 133 0.68 -7.60 -1.45
C THR A 133 1.20 -8.13 -0.11
N GLY A 134 2.28 -8.92 -0.15
CA GLY A 134 2.94 -9.45 1.04
C GLY A 134 3.54 -8.35 1.92
N LEU A 135 4.19 -7.34 1.32
CA LEU A 135 4.73 -6.18 2.04
C LEU A 135 3.62 -5.35 2.68
N LEU A 136 2.52 -5.08 1.97
CA LEU A 136 1.39 -4.35 2.50
C LEU A 136 0.81 -5.05 3.75
N ARG A 137 0.61 -6.36 3.69
CA ARG A 137 0.16 -7.16 4.83
C ARG A 137 1.14 -7.10 6.00
N LYS A 138 2.45 -7.26 5.74
CA LYS A 138 3.48 -7.14 6.79
C LYS A 138 3.48 -5.75 7.43
N ALA A 139 3.25 -4.69 6.65
CA ALA A 139 3.18 -3.32 7.15
C ALA A 139 1.98 -3.10 8.08
N LEU A 140 0.81 -3.67 7.76
CA LEU A 140 -0.36 -3.66 8.62
C LEU A 140 -0.10 -4.44 9.93
N ASP A 141 0.51 -5.61 9.85
CA ASP A 141 0.89 -6.41 11.02
C ASP A 141 1.90 -5.67 11.90
N ALA A 142 2.91 -5.02 11.29
CA ALA A 142 3.89 -4.20 11.99
C ALA A 142 3.24 -3.01 12.70
N PHE A 143 2.29 -2.33 12.05
CA PHE A 143 1.53 -1.23 12.65
C PHE A 143 0.66 -1.73 13.82
N ALA A 144 -0.07 -2.82 13.65
CA ALA A 144 -0.93 -3.38 14.70
C ALA A 144 -0.18 -3.70 15.98
N ARG A 145 1.09 -4.15 15.86
CA ARG A 145 1.94 -4.57 16.98
C ARG A 145 2.96 -3.52 17.38
N LEU A 146 3.10 -2.44 16.63
CA LEU A 146 4.21 -1.48 16.71
C LEU A 146 5.58 -2.19 16.66
N ASP A 147 5.71 -3.16 15.74
CA ASP A 147 6.88 -4.01 15.60
C ASP A 147 7.91 -3.38 14.65
N VAL A 148 8.93 -2.78 15.24
CA VAL A 148 10.03 -2.13 14.53
C VAL A 148 10.91 -3.15 13.77
N ASN A 149 11.05 -4.39 14.27
CA ASN A 149 11.87 -5.39 13.59
C ASN A 149 11.21 -5.82 12.26
N THR A 150 9.90 -6.06 12.27
CA THR A 150 9.15 -6.32 11.05
C THR A 150 9.20 -5.11 10.11
N ALA A 151 9.12 -3.89 10.62
CA ALA A 151 9.25 -2.67 9.81
C ALA A 151 10.62 -2.62 9.10
N LEU A 152 11.73 -2.94 9.78
CA LEU A 152 13.06 -3.02 9.15
C LEU A 152 13.15 -4.09 8.05
N VAL A 153 12.50 -5.23 8.23
CA VAL A 153 12.46 -6.28 7.19
C VAL A 153 11.75 -5.76 5.93
N ILE A 154 10.65 -5.01 6.08
CA ILE A 154 9.92 -4.42 4.95
C ILE A 154 10.84 -3.46 4.17
N LEU A 155 11.60 -2.60 4.85
CA LEU A 155 12.52 -1.67 4.19
C LEU A 155 13.61 -2.37 3.36
N LYS A 156 14.00 -3.59 3.74
CA LYS A 156 14.97 -4.40 2.99
C LYS A 156 14.37 -5.15 1.81
N GLU A 157 13.13 -5.57 1.94
CA GLU A 157 12.45 -6.36 0.91
C GLU A 157 11.91 -5.49 -0.25
N ASP A 158 11.77 -4.19 -0.06
CA ASP A 158 11.28 -3.25 -1.07
C ASP A 158 12.13 -3.27 -2.35
N ASP A 159 13.45 -3.34 -2.24
CA ASP A 159 14.39 -3.44 -3.36
C ASP A 159 14.10 -4.63 -4.30
N LEU A 160 13.43 -5.68 -3.80
CA LEU A 160 13.06 -6.84 -4.62
C LEU A 160 11.95 -6.50 -5.62
N ILE A 161 10.99 -5.66 -5.23
CA ILE A 161 9.91 -5.21 -6.12
C ILE A 161 10.48 -4.33 -7.23
N ASP A 162 11.40 -3.42 -6.88
CA ASP A 162 12.10 -2.59 -7.84
C ASP A 162 12.88 -3.42 -8.87
N ALA A 163 13.56 -4.47 -8.43
CA ALA A 163 14.28 -5.37 -9.31
C ALA A 163 13.35 -6.10 -10.29
N GLU A 164 12.19 -6.61 -9.82
CA GLU A 164 11.17 -7.24 -10.64
C GLU A 164 10.58 -6.24 -11.65
N PHE A 165 10.23 -5.02 -11.21
CA PHE A 165 9.75 -3.96 -12.10
C PHE A 165 10.74 -3.66 -13.22
N ASN A 166 12.01 -3.42 -12.88
CA ASN A 166 13.06 -3.12 -13.86
C ASN A 166 13.31 -4.29 -14.84
N GLY A 167 13.24 -5.53 -14.35
CA GLY A 167 13.32 -6.74 -15.17
C GLY A 167 12.16 -6.84 -16.15
N PHE A 168 10.95 -6.60 -15.67
CA PHE A 168 9.74 -6.62 -16.47
C PHE A 168 9.76 -5.56 -17.59
N VAL A 169 10.16 -4.32 -17.28
CA VAL A 169 10.24 -3.24 -18.26
C VAL A 169 11.14 -3.62 -19.44
N ARG A 170 12.30 -4.23 -19.19
CA ARG A 170 13.21 -4.67 -20.26
C ARG A 170 12.59 -5.74 -21.15
N LYS A 171 11.90 -6.71 -20.57
CA LYS A 171 11.18 -7.75 -21.33
C LYS A 171 10.05 -7.15 -22.15
N LEU A 172 9.30 -6.21 -21.57
CA LEU A 172 8.19 -5.54 -22.25
C LEU A 172 8.65 -4.78 -23.48
N VAL A 173 9.82 -4.10 -23.40
CA VAL A 173 10.44 -3.43 -24.57
C VAL A 173 10.74 -4.45 -25.69
N THR A 174 11.31 -5.61 -25.36
CA THR A 174 11.56 -6.68 -26.35
C THR A 174 10.27 -7.15 -27.00
N TYR A 175 9.21 -7.31 -26.21
CA TYR A 175 7.89 -7.74 -26.68
C TYR A 175 7.30 -6.73 -27.69
N MET A 176 7.39 -5.44 -27.40
CA MET A 176 6.94 -4.36 -28.31
C MET A 176 7.74 -4.32 -29.60
N MET A 177 9.04 -4.64 -29.56
CA MET A 177 9.90 -4.70 -30.75
C MET A 177 9.57 -5.88 -31.65
N GLU A 178 9.17 -7.03 -31.08
CA GLU A 178 8.82 -8.23 -31.83
C GLU A 178 7.47 -8.10 -32.56
N ASP A 179 6.48 -7.46 -31.93
CA ASP A 179 5.17 -7.21 -32.54
C ASP A 179 4.66 -5.79 -32.21
N PRO A 180 4.85 -4.81 -33.11
CA PRO A 180 4.39 -3.45 -32.90
C PRO A 180 2.90 -3.26 -32.63
N ARG A 181 2.06 -4.27 -32.99
CA ARG A 181 0.61 -4.25 -32.70
C ARG A 181 0.32 -4.40 -31.21
N THR A 182 1.27 -4.87 -30.41
CA THR A 182 1.13 -5.03 -28.97
C THR A 182 1.48 -3.76 -28.18
N ILE A 183 2.02 -2.70 -28.81
CA ILE A 183 2.53 -1.52 -28.13
C ILE A 183 1.49 -0.90 -27.20
N SER A 184 0.25 -0.67 -27.67
CA SER A 184 -0.78 -0.02 -26.85
C SER A 184 -1.09 -0.81 -25.59
N ALA A 185 -1.39 -2.10 -25.72
CA ALA A 185 -1.67 -2.96 -24.57
C ALA A 185 -0.44 -3.20 -23.67
N SER A 186 0.78 -3.17 -24.25
CA SER A 186 2.02 -3.24 -23.48
C SER A 186 2.25 -1.97 -22.64
N LEU A 187 1.87 -0.79 -23.12
CA LEU A 187 1.90 0.43 -22.32
C LEU A 187 0.91 0.38 -21.15
N ASP A 188 -0.31 -0.15 -21.37
CA ASP A 188 -1.26 -0.36 -20.27
C ASP A 188 -0.69 -1.34 -19.23
N LEU A 189 0.00 -2.39 -19.68
CA LEU A 189 0.66 -3.34 -18.79
C LEU A 189 1.87 -2.74 -18.05
N LEU A 190 2.57 -1.77 -18.64
CA LEU A 190 3.60 -0.99 -17.96
C LEU A 190 3.02 -0.16 -16.82
N PHE A 191 1.84 0.45 -17.01
CA PHE A 191 1.15 1.17 -15.93
C PHE A 191 0.71 0.22 -14.82
N VAL A 192 0.31 -1.02 -15.14
CA VAL A 192 0.05 -2.06 -14.13
C VAL A 192 1.31 -2.38 -13.33
N ALA A 193 2.44 -2.61 -14.00
CA ALA A 193 3.71 -2.88 -13.33
C ALA A 193 4.11 -1.73 -12.38
N LYS A 194 3.94 -0.48 -12.83
CA LYS A 194 4.23 0.69 -11.99
C LYS A 194 3.26 0.83 -10.81
N ALA A 195 1.99 0.47 -10.98
CA ALA A 195 1.03 0.46 -9.89
C ALA A 195 1.39 -0.59 -8.82
N ILE A 196 1.86 -1.78 -9.23
CA ILE A 196 2.32 -2.83 -8.31
C ILE A 196 3.53 -2.34 -7.50
N GLU A 197 4.52 -1.73 -8.15
CA GLU A 197 5.70 -1.17 -7.47
C GLU A 197 5.29 -0.10 -6.46
N ARG A 198 4.37 0.81 -6.80
CA ARG A 198 3.88 1.84 -5.90
C ARG A 198 3.12 1.30 -4.68
N ILE A 199 2.41 0.18 -4.81
CA ILE A 199 1.80 -0.48 -3.65
C ILE A 199 2.91 -0.89 -2.65
N GLY A 200 4.05 -1.40 -3.14
CA GLY A 200 5.23 -1.67 -2.32
C GLY A 200 5.78 -0.42 -1.63
N ASP A 201 5.96 0.67 -2.39
CA ASP A 201 6.39 1.97 -1.85
C ASP A 201 5.49 2.44 -0.69
N HIS A 202 4.17 2.32 -0.83
CA HIS A 202 3.24 2.70 0.23
C HIS A 202 3.35 1.79 1.45
N ALA A 203 3.59 0.49 1.28
CA ALA A 203 3.85 -0.43 2.39
C ALA A 203 5.15 -0.07 3.14
N LYS A 204 6.22 0.29 2.42
CA LYS A 204 7.47 0.82 2.98
C LYS A 204 7.23 2.10 3.78
N ASN A 205 6.51 3.06 3.22
CA ASN A 205 6.16 4.30 3.93
C ASN A 205 5.43 4.02 5.24
N ILE A 206 4.49 3.06 5.26
CA ILE A 206 3.80 2.65 6.49
C ILE A 206 4.81 2.11 7.51
N ALA A 207 5.76 1.27 7.10
CA ALA A 207 6.80 0.73 7.98
C ALA A 207 7.69 1.84 8.58
N GLU A 208 8.05 2.87 7.81
CA GLU A 208 8.78 4.04 8.30
C GLU A 208 7.99 4.78 9.39
N PHE A 209 6.66 4.92 9.25
CA PHE A 209 5.82 5.52 10.30
C PHE A 209 5.71 4.66 11.55
N VAL A 210 5.78 3.33 11.44
CA VAL A 210 5.87 2.45 12.63
C VAL A 210 7.15 2.74 13.41
N ILE A 211 8.30 2.86 12.73
CA ILE A 211 9.57 3.24 13.37
C ILE A 211 9.46 4.62 14.03
N TYR A 212 8.87 5.59 13.33
CA TYR A 212 8.65 6.94 13.86
C TYR A 212 7.83 6.95 15.17
N VAL A 213 6.76 6.17 15.23
CA VAL A 213 5.91 6.09 16.45
C VAL A 213 6.72 5.54 17.62
N VAL A 214 7.48 4.47 17.40
CA VAL A 214 8.17 3.73 18.47
C VAL A 214 9.45 4.43 18.92
N LYS A 215 10.28 4.84 17.97
CA LYS A 215 11.61 5.43 18.26
C LYS A 215 11.59 6.96 18.35
N GLY A 216 10.57 7.62 17.82
CA GLY A 216 10.48 9.09 17.77
C GLY A 216 11.37 9.75 16.72
N ALA A 217 12.06 8.95 15.90
CA ALA A 217 12.94 9.41 14.83
C ALA A 217 12.24 9.30 13.47
N ASP A 218 12.19 10.39 12.70
CA ASP A 218 11.72 10.38 11.31
C ASP A 218 12.84 9.81 10.43
N VAL A 219 12.61 8.61 9.91
CA VAL A 219 13.58 7.85 9.13
C VAL A 219 13.36 7.97 7.62
N ARG A 220 12.38 8.75 7.18
CA ARG A 220 12.15 9.01 5.77
C ARG A 220 13.38 9.64 5.13
N HIS A 221 13.73 9.19 3.93
CA HIS A 221 14.93 9.64 3.20
C HIS A 221 16.28 9.35 3.90
N THR A 222 16.28 8.49 4.91
CA THR A 222 17.49 8.06 5.62
C THR A 222 18.00 6.74 5.03
N ALA A 223 19.31 6.59 4.91
CA ALA A 223 19.90 5.34 4.43
C ALA A 223 19.59 4.18 5.37
N LEU A 224 19.32 2.98 4.82
CA LEU A 224 18.92 1.81 5.61
C LEU A 224 19.94 1.49 6.73
N THR A 225 21.24 1.63 6.45
CA THR A 225 22.30 1.42 7.44
C THR A 225 22.26 2.38 8.63
N GLU A 226 21.73 3.59 8.44
CA GLU A 226 21.53 4.57 9.51
C GLU A 226 20.26 4.26 10.29
N ILE A 227 19.20 3.81 9.60
CA ILE A 227 17.96 3.37 10.24
C ILE A 227 18.23 2.17 11.16
N GLU A 228 19.01 1.19 10.70
CA GLU A 228 19.39 0.03 11.52
C GLU A 228 20.11 0.44 12.82
N LYS A 229 20.99 1.44 12.76
CA LYS A 229 21.67 1.98 13.96
C LYS A 229 20.71 2.71 14.90
N ALA A 230 19.75 3.43 14.36
CA ALA A 230 18.76 4.19 15.15
C ALA A 230 17.74 3.27 15.84
N VAL A 231 17.56 2.05 15.33
CA VAL A 231 16.60 1.05 15.84
C VAL A 231 17.22 0.17 16.92
N GLN A 232 18.54 -0.09 16.89
CA GLN A 232 19.26 -0.79 17.94
C GLN A 232 19.30 0.01 19.25
#